data_e09622349bc46f63e3d013868cab2633
#
_entry.id   e09622349bc46f63e3d013868cab2633
#
_cell.length_a   1.000
_cell.length_b   1.000
_cell.length_c   1.000
_cell.angle_alpha   90.00
_cell.angle_beta   90.00
_cell.angle_gamma   90.00
#
_symmetry.space_group_name_H-M   'P 1'
#
loop_
_entity.id
_entity.type
_entity.pdbx_description
1 polymer ?
#
loop_
_entity_poly.entity_id
_entity_poly.type
_entity_poly.pdbx_seq_one_letter_code
_entity_poly.pdbx_strand_id
1 'polypeptide(L)'
;GNLRLRESTSLFSPDSKKGRQLLIVSCGSTKCPDVGNMKALDRYLGPIFQSIKKAGVPENVDVAILSAKHGLIRADTPIENYDQLMTKDKVKDFVTNPNEMSKIAETMQGYDNVLVQGGDNYKNVIKSAAGDIPFTEVPKGRGIGDQRSSVAKFLTEAAGGGSTTTKQDIDTLFEAMDEEGALLEL
;
A
#
# COMPACT_ATOMS: atom_id res chain seq x y z
N GLY A 1 -32.70 15.60 -5.56
CA GLY A 1 -32.37 15.31 -5.61
C GLY A 1 -31.71 14.78 -5.69
N ASN A 2 -31.74 14.97 -5.87
CA ASN A 2 -31.16 14.47 -6.08
C ASN A 2 -30.36 14.14 -5.48
N LEU A 3 -30.61 13.88 -5.11
CA LEU A 3 -29.97 13.31 -4.52
C LEU A 3 -29.29 12.40 -5.02
N ARG A 4 -28.89 12.66 -5.97
CA ARG A 4 -28.11 11.92 -6.52
C ARG A 4 -27.09 11.79 -5.67
N LEU A 5 -26.81 10.81 -5.25
CA LEU A 5 -25.69 10.57 -4.52
C LEU A 5 -24.48 10.91 -5.32
N ARG A 6 -23.56 11.60 -4.68
CA ARG A 6 -22.28 11.83 -5.30
C ARG A 6 -21.59 10.49 -5.45
N GLU A 7 -20.98 10.26 -6.58
CA GLU A 7 -20.21 9.06 -6.75
C GLU A 7 -19.00 9.07 -5.85
N SER A 8 -18.69 7.93 -5.30
CA SER A 8 -17.52 7.80 -4.43
C SER A 8 -16.25 7.96 -5.24
N THR A 9 -15.25 8.65 -4.67
CA THR A 9 -13.94 8.75 -5.27
C THR A 9 -13.01 7.63 -4.83
N SER A 10 -13.54 6.66 -4.05
CA SER A 10 -12.77 5.50 -3.63
C SER A 10 -12.26 4.72 -4.85
N LEU A 11 -11.01 4.28 -4.77
CA LEU A 11 -10.41 3.47 -5.84
C LEU A 11 -11.00 2.07 -5.90
N PHE A 12 -11.59 1.62 -4.80
CA PHE A 12 -12.14 0.27 -4.70
C PHE A 12 -13.61 0.37 -4.28
N SER A 13 -14.39 -0.60 -4.73
CA SER A 13 -15.84 -0.57 -4.48
C SER A 13 -16.13 -0.61 -2.98
N PRO A 14 -16.95 0.32 -2.47
CA PRO A 14 -17.29 0.32 -1.05
C PRO A 14 -17.95 -0.97 -0.60
N ASP A 15 -18.68 -1.62 -1.48
CA ASP A 15 -19.44 -2.82 -1.13
C ASP A 15 -18.56 -4.03 -0.93
N SER A 16 -17.32 -3.99 -1.41
CA SER A 16 -16.45 -5.15 -1.34
C SER A 16 -15.34 -5.02 -0.30
N LYS A 17 -15.38 -4.00 0.55
CA LYS A 17 -14.28 -3.76 1.51
C LYS A 17 -14.39 -4.52 2.81
N LYS A 18 -15.58 -4.91 3.18
CA LYS A 18 -15.77 -5.60 4.45
C LYS A 18 -15.07 -6.96 4.39
N GLY A 19 -14.29 -7.27 5.42
CA GLY A 19 -13.50 -8.49 5.46
C GLY A 19 -12.21 -8.41 4.66
N ARG A 20 -11.90 -7.23 4.12
CA ARG A 20 -10.71 -7.03 3.30
C ARG A 20 -9.74 -6.09 3.98
N GLN A 21 -8.54 -6.08 3.48
CA GLN A 21 -7.47 -5.24 4.00
C GLN A 21 -6.90 -4.39 2.87
N LEU A 22 -6.38 -3.22 3.25
CA LEU A 22 -5.79 -2.31 2.28
C LEU A 22 -4.33 -2.08 2.64
N LEU A 23 -3.48 -2.18 1.63
CA LEU A 23 -2.07 -1.82 1.77
C LEU A 23 -1.83 -0.60 0.89
N ILE A 24 -1.34 0.48 1.49
CA ILE A 24 -0.94 1.68 0.75
C ILE A 24 0.57 1.79 0.86
N VAL A 25 1.24 1.85 -0.29
CA VAL A 25 2.68 2.00 -0.32
C VAL A 25 3.03 3.27 -1.09
N SER A 26 4.12 3.91 -0.70
CA SER A 26 4.58 5.09 -1.41
C SER A 26 5.31 4.68 -2.67
N CYS A 27 5.23 5.52 -3.69
CA CYS A 27 5.99 5.28 -4.92
C CYS A 27 7.48 5.38 -4.61
N GLY A 28 8.27 4.72 -5.44
CA GLY A 28 9.72 4.76 -5.30
C GLY A 28 10.36 5.54 -6.43
N SER A 29 11.65 5.83 -6.27
CA SER A 29 12.39 6.52 -7.30
C SER A 29 12.88 5.58 -8.39
N THR A 30 13.06 4.31 -8.06
CA THR A 30 13.53 3.34 -9.04
C THR A 30 12.36 2.79 -9.83
N LYS A 31 12.36 3.05 -11.12
CA LYS A 31 11.25 2.65 -12.00
C LYS A 31 11.78 1.93 -13.24
N CYS A 32 10.94 1.05 -13.76
CA CYS A 32 11.23 0.41 -15.03
C CYS A 32 11.28 1.48 -16.13
N PRO A 33 12.34 1.53 -16.93
CA PRO A 33 12.48 2.59 -17.94
C PRO A 33 11.75 2.34 -19.24
N ASP A 34 11.08 1.22 -19.38
CA ASP A 34 10.41 0.87 -20.63
C ASP A 34 9.39 1.95 -21.01
N VAL A 35 9.31 2.23 -22.29
CA VAL A 35 8.36 3.25 -22.78
C VAL A 35 6.95 2.69 -22.76
N GLY A 36 6.00 3.60 -22.76
CA GLY A 36 4.59 3.24 -22.72
C GLY A 36 4.10 3.07 -21.30
N ASN A 37 2.87 2.67 -21.19
CA ASN A 37 2.24 2.48 -19.89
C ASN A 37 2.39 1.04 -19.43
N MET A 38 2.54 0.85 -18.13
CA MET A 38 2.51 -0.47 -17.51
C MET A 38 1.87 -0.36 -16.16
N LYS A 39 1.40 -1.47 -15.61
CA LYS A 39 0.77 -1.45 -14.29
C LYS A 39 1.72 -0.80 -13.29
N ALA A 40 1.17 0.03 -12.40
CA ALA A 40 1.97 0.75 -11.43
C ALA A 40 2.83 -0.20 -10.60
N LEU A 41 2.30 -1.34 -10.20
CA LEU A 41 3.05 -2.31 -9.41
C LEU A 41 4.29 -2.79 -10.16
N ASP A 42 4.22 -2.87 -11.48
CA ASP A 42 5.36 -3.30 -12.29
C ASP A 42 6.31 -2.17 -12.64
N ARG A 43 5.77 -0.95 -12.66
CA ARG A 43 6.60 0.22 -12.97
C ARG A 43 7.64 0.49 -11.89
N TYR A 44 7.25 0.32 -10.63
CA TYR A 44 8.16 0.59 -9.52
C TYR A 44 9.00 -0.65 -9.21
N LEU A 45 10.31 -0.47 -9.16
CA LEU A 45 11.24 -1.59 -8.98
C LEU A 45 11.93 -1.61 -7.62
N GLY A 46 11.57 -0.71 -6.72
CA GLY A 46 12.22 -0.62 -5.42
C GLY A 46 11.97 -1.82 -4.53
N PRO A 47 12.67 -1.89 -3.41
CA PRO A 47 12.64 -3.08 -2.55
C PRO A 47 11.26 -3.46 -2.03
N ILE A 48 10.44 -2.47 -1.66
CA ILE A 48 9.10 -2.74 -1.15
C ILE A 48 8.25 -3.42 -2.24
N PHE A 49 8.36 -2.92 -3.47
CA PHE A 49 7.58 -3.47 -4.59
C PHE A 49 8.04 -4.88 -4.92
N GLN A 50 9.33 -5.16 -4.81
CA GLN A 50 9.84 -6.51 -5.02
C GLN A 50 9.30 -7.47 -3.96
N SER A 51 9.21 -7.00 -2.71
CA SER A 51 8.67 -7.81 -1.63
C SER A 51 7.18 -8.12 -1.85
N ILE A 52 6.43 -7.13 -2.33
CA ILE A 52 5.01 -7.34 -2.62
C ILE A 52 4.84 -8.38 -3.72
N LYS A 53 5.62 -8.26 -4.78
CA LYS A 53 5.52 -9.20 -5.91
C LYS A 53 5.92 -10.60 -5.48
N LYS A 54 6.95 -10.71 -4.66
CA LYS A 54 7.44 -12.00 -4.20
C LYS A 54 6.44 -12.68 -3.28
N ALA A 55 5.85 -11.92 -2.35
CA ALA A 55 4.87 -12.46 -1.42
C ALA A 55 3.55 -12.78 -2.11
N GLY A 56 3.23 -12.01 -3.14
CA GLY A 56 1.94 -12.10 -3.80
C GLY A 56 0.89 -11.27 -3.07
N VAL A 57 -0.13 -10.85 -3.79
CA VAL A 57 -1.23 -10.07 -3.21
C VAL A 57 -2.42 -11.02 -3.07
N PRO A 58 -2.82 -11.33 -1.82
CA PRO A 58 -3.97 -12.23 -1.61
C PRO A 58 -5.26 -11.59 -2.13
N GLU A 59 -6.26 -12.42 -2.39
CA GLU A 59 -7.54 -11.95 -2.90
C GLU A 59 -8.22 -10.96 -1.97
N ASN A 60 -7.99 -11.09 -0.67
CA ASN A 60 -8.64 -10.21 0.31
C ASN A 60 -7.83 -8.95 0.63
N VAL A 61 -6.83 -8.65 -0.19
CA VAL A 61 -6.03 -7.44 0.00
C VAL A 61 -6.09 -6.60 -1.27
N ASP A 62 -6.37 -5.33 -1.09
CA ASP A 62 -6.27 -4.35 -2.17
C ASP A 62 -5.00 -3.55 -1.93
N VAL A 63 -4.29 -3.23 -3.01
CA VAL A 63 -3.05 -2.47 -2.94
C VAL A 63 -3.21 -1.17 -3.70
N ALA A 64 -2.88 -0.07 -3.03
CA ALA A 64 -2.86 1.25 -3.64
C ALA A 64 -1.47 1.83 -3.46
N ILE A 65 -1.10 2.70 -4.38
CA ILE A 65 0.21 3.33 -4.39
C ILE A 65 0.00 4.83 -4.35
N LEU A 66 0.68 5.51 -3.44
CA LEU A 66 0.63 6.97 -3.40
C LEU A 66 1.77 7.50 -4.26
N SER A 67 1.41 8.04 -5.41
CA SER A 67 2.36 8.58 -6.37
C SER A 67 2.49 10.08 -6.18
N ALA A 68 3.72 10.58 -6.22
CA ALA A 68 3.95 12.01 -6.13
C ALA A 68 3.36 12.77 -7.32
N LYS A 69 3.17 12.09 -8.44
CA LYS A 69 2.61 12.70 -9.64
C LYS A 69 1.11 12.47 -9.75
N HIS A 70 0.69 11.23 -9.53
CA HIS A 70 -0.69 10.83 -9.83
C HIS A 70 -1.62 10.78 -8.62
N GLY A 71 -1.09 11.02 -7.42
CA GLY A 71 -1.87 10.86 -6.21
C GLY A 71 -2.05 9.39 -5.88
N LEU A 72 -3.12 9.05 -5.21
CA LEU A 72 -3.38 7.67 -4.85
C LEU A 72 -3.96 6.93 -6.06
N ILE A 73 -3.33 5.83 -6.44
CA ILE A 73 -3.76 5.02 -7.58
C ILE A 73 -3.77 3.55 -7.18
N ARG A 74 -4.50 2.74 -7.95
CA ARG A 74 -4.49 1.29 -7.74
C ARG A 74 -3.18 0.73 -8.28
N ALA A 75 -2.74 -0.38 -7.68
CA ALA A 75 -1.51 -1.05 -8.12
C ALA A 75 -1.58 -1.51 -9.56
N ASP A 76 -2.78 -1.78 -10.09
CA ASP A 76 -2.94 -2.23 -11.46
C ASP A 76 -3.21 -1.08 -12.45
N THR A 77 -3.16 0.16 -11.99
CA THR A 77 -3.35 1.32 -12.87
C THR A 77 -2.17 1.44 -13.83
N PRO A 78 -2.41 1.55 -15.14
CA PRO A 78 -1.32 1.75 -16.08
C PRO A 78 -0.75 3.16 -15.93
N ILE A 79 0.56 3.26 -15.80
CA ILE A 79 1.22 4.56 -15.71
C ILE A 79 2.47 4.58 -16.58
N GLU A 80 2.82 5.78 -17.00
CA GLU A 80 4.04 6.02 -17.75
C GLU A 80 5.24 6.12 -16.81
N ASN A 81 6.44 6.11 -17.34
CA ASN A 81 7.60 6.44 -16.55
C ASN A 81 7.62 7.95 -16.33
N TYR A 82 7.93 8.37 -15.12
CA TYR A 82 7.94 9.78 -14.77
C TYR A 82 8.98 10.04 -13.68
N ASP A 83 9.27 11.32 -13.46
CA ASP A 83 10.25 11.72 -12.46
C ASP A 83 9.66 12.83 -11.60
N GLN A 84 9.13 12.48 -10.46
CA GLN A 84 8.52 13.42 -9.52
C GLN A 84 8.67 12.87 -8.10
N LEU A 85 9.33 13.66 -7.26
CA LEU A 85 9.49 13.28 -5.86
C LEU A 85 8.43 13.93 -4.98
N MET A 86 8.13 13.28 -3.88
CA MET A 86 7.21 13.84 -2.90
C MET A 86 7.98 14.77 -1.98
N THR A 87 8.10 16.03 -2.41
CA THR A 87 8.76 17.05 -1.61
C THR A 87 7.77 17.66 -0.64
N LYS A 88 8.27 18.50 0.28
CA LYS A 88 7.38 19.21 1.22
C LYS A 88 6.38 20.10 0.48
N ASP A 89 6.82 20.70 -0.62
CA ASP A 89 5.92 21.54 -1.42
C ASP A 89 4.83 20.69 -2.04
N LYS A 90 5.20 19.49 -2.50
CA LYS A 90 4.24 18.57 -3.10
C LYS A 90 3.25 18.09 -2.05
N VAL A 91 3.70 17.86 -0.82
CA VAL A 91 2.80 17.53 0.28
C VAL A 91 1.76 18.62 0.46
N LYS A 92 2.18 19.87 0.43
CA LYS A 92 1.26 21.00 0.54
C LYS A 92 0.23 20.97 -0.59
N ASP A 93 0.67 20.71 -1.80
CA ASP A 93 -0.23 20.63 -2.93
C ASP A 93 -1.30 19.57 -2.73
N PHE A 94 -0.91 18.42 -2.20
CA PHE A 94 -1.86 17.33 -1.95
C PHE A 94 -2.82 17.69 -0.82
N VAL A 95 -2.30 18.18 0.31
CA VAL A 95 -3.16 18.41 1.46
C VAL A 95 -4.11 19.57 1.27
N THR A 96 -3.83 20.46 0.33
CA THR A 96 -4.74 21.56 0.01
C THR A 96 -5.66 21.24 -1.17
N ASN A 97 -5.55 20.04 -1.73
CA ASN A 97 -6.39 19.62 -2.85
C ASN A 97 -7.52 18.75 -2.33
N PRO A 98 -8.76 19.28 -2.28
CA PRO A 98 -9.87 18.52 -1.69
C PRO A 98 -10.19 17.26 -2.45
N ASN A 99 -9.96 17.23 -3.75
CA ASN A 99 -10.23 16.02 -4.53
C ASN A 99 -9.28 14.88 -4.18
N GLU A 100 -7.99 15.21 -4.00
CA GLU A 100 -7.01 14.20 -3.60
C GLU A 100 -7.27 13.73 -2.18
N MET A 101 -7.60 14.64 -1.28
CA MET A 101 -7.88 14.29 0.11
C MET A 101 -9.12 13.40 0.20
N SER A 102 -10.16 13.72 -0.56
CA SER A 102 -11.39 12.92 -0.58
C SER A 102 -11.11 11.53 -1.15
N LYS A 103 -10.33 11.46 -2.22
CA LYS A 103 -10.01 10.17 -2.83
C LYS A 103 -9.29 9.26 -1.86
N ILE A 104 -8.31 9.79 -1.14
CA ILE A 104 -7.56 9.00 -0.16
C ILE A 104 -8.47 8.55 0.98
N ALA A 105 -9.23 9.49 1.56
CA ALA A 105 -10.11 9.16 2.68
C ALA A 105 -11.15 8.12 2.29
N GLU A 106 -11.80 8.30 1.16
CA GLU A 106 -12.84 7.38 0.73
C GLU A 106 -12.27 6.02 0.37
N THR A 107 -11.05 5.99 -0.16
CA THR A 107 -10.40 4.73 -0.44
C THR A 107 -10.07 3.97 0.84
N MET A 108 -9.62 4.67 1.88
CA MET A 108 -9.25 4.03 3.14
C MET A 108 -10.45 3.54 3.95
N GLN A 109 -11.59 4.17 3.80
CA GLN A 109 -12.74 3.89 4.63
C GLN A 109 -13.37 2.54 4.31
N GLY A 110 -13.76 1.80 5.35
CA GLY A 110 -14.53 0.57 5.17
C GLY A 110 -13.72 -0.72 5.23
N TYR A 111 -12.41 -0.64 5.21
CA TYR A 111 -11.57 -1.83 5.32
C TYR A 111 -11.44 -2.28 6.77
N ASP A 112 -11.25 -3.57 6.96
CA ASP A 112 -11.00 -4.11 8.30
C ASP A 112 -9.65 -3.62 8.83
N ASN A 113 -8.65 -3.56 7.96
CA ASN A 113 -7.32 -3.05 8.32
C ASN A 113 -6.73 -2.27 7.17
N VAL A 114 -6.00 -1.21 7.50
CA VAL A 114 -5.26 -0.42 6.52
C VAL A 114 -3.83 -0.30 7.01
N LEU A 115 -2.88 -0.70 6.19
CA LEU A 115 -1.46 -0.57 6.48
C LEU A 115 -0.85 0.41 5.51
N VAL A 116 -0.06 1.35 6.02
CA VAL A 116 0.58 2.38 5.20
C VAL A 116 2.10 2.29 5.34
N GLN A 117 2.78 2.19 4.20
CA GLN A 117 4.22 2.18 4.16
C GLN A 117 4.71 3.39 3.35
N GLY A 118 5.69 4.09 3.84
CA GLY A 118 6.27 5.20 3.12
C GLY A 118 7.10 6.09 4.02
N GLY A 119 7.80 7.02 3.41
CA GLY A 119 8.55 8.02 4.15
C GLY A 119 7.63 9.05 4.75
N ASP A 120 8.21 9.96 5.51
CA ASP A 120 7.44 10.94 6.29
C ASP A 120 6.54 11.81 5.42
N ASN A 121 7.03 12.27 4.29
CA ASN A 121 6.22 13.12 3.42
C ASN A 121 4.98 12.39 2.92
N TYR A 122 5.13 11.14 2.53
CA TYR A 122 3.99 10.34 2.08
C TYR A 122 3.01 10.07 3.21
N LYS A 123 3.55 9.74 4.40
CA LYS A 123 2.69 9.49 5.55
C LYS A 123 1.93 10.75 5.94
N ASN A 124 2.54 11.90 5.81
CA ASN A 124 1.87 13.17 6.14
C ASN A 124 0.66 13.42 5.24
N VAL A 125 0.76 13.09 3.97
CA VAL A 125 -0.38 13.19 3.05
C VAL A 125 -1.50 12.26 3.50
N ILE A 126 -1.16 11.02 3.83
CA ILE A 126 -2.16 10.05 4.26
C ILE A 126 -2.82 10.48 5.58
N LYS A 127 -2.02 10.94 6.54
CA LYS A 127 -2.57 11.38 7.82
C LYS A 127 -3.53 12.54 7.66
N SER A 128 -3.17 13.49 6.79
CA SER A 128 -4.04 14.64 6.52
C SER A 128 -5.38 14.20 5.95
N ALA A 129 -5.36 13.23 5.06
CA ALA A 129 -6.57 12.76 4.42
C ALA A 129 -7.41 11.88 5.34
N ALA A 130 -6.74 11.06 6.15
CA ALA A 130 -7.43 10.05 6.96
C ALA A 130 -8.28 10.65 8.08
N GLY A 131 -7.80 11.75 8.67
CA GLY A 131 -8.51 12.31 9.82
C GLY A 131 -8.65 11.25 10.91
N ASP A 132 -9.88 10.83 11.19
CA ASP A 132 -10.16 9.84 12.23
C ASP A 132 -10.19 8.41 11.71
N ILE A 133 -10.00 8.19 10.43
CA ILE A 133 -10.01 6.84 9.88
C ILE A 133 -8.78 6.09 10.42
N PRO A 134 -8.98 4.94 11.07
CA PRO A 134 -7.85 4.23 11.67
C PRO A 134 -6.98 3.57 10.62
N PHE A 135 -5.69 3.60 10.84
CA PHE A 135 -4.73 2.87 10.01
C PHE A 135 -3.45 2.62 10.81
N THR A 136 -2.66 1.68 10.34
CA THR A 136 -1.39 1.33 10.97
C THR A 136 -0.26 1.75 10.03
N GLU A 137 0.78 2.35 10.58
CA GLU A 137 1.96 2.70 9.80
C GLU A 137 2.99 1.60 9.95
N VAL A 138 3.67 1.29 8.84
CA VAL A 138 4.82 0.41 8.90
C VAL A 138 5.93 1.18 9.61
N PRO A 139 6.48 0.65 10.71
CA PRO A 139 7.54 1.36 11.43
C PRO A 139 8.78 1.46 10.58
N LYS A 140 9.54 2.53 10.77
CA LYS A 140 10.79 2.70 10.05
C LYS A 140 11.77 1.58 10.41
N GLY A 141 11.73 1.13 11.67
CA GLY A 141 12.63 0.10 12.14
C GLY A 141 14.07 0.47 11.90
N ARG A 142 14.87 -0.49 11.49
CA ARG A 142 16.28 -0.27 11.20
C ARG A 142 16.51 0.07 9.73
N GLY A 143 15.45 0.30 8.99
CA GLY A 143 15.55 0.69 7.59
C GLY A 143 14.63 -0.11 6.69
N ILE A 144 14.96 -0.10 5.41
CA ILE A 144 14.09 -0.68 4.40
C ILE A 144 13.91 -2.20 4.55
N GLY A 145 14.92 -2.88 5.09
CA GLY A 145 14.82 -4.32 5.32
C GLY A 145 13.69 -4.66 6.29
N ASP A 146 13.61 -3.91 7.39
CA ASP A 146 12.54 -4.12 8.37
C ASP A 146 11.18 -3.79 7.76
N GLN A 147 11.13 -2.76 6.93
CA GLN A 147 9.87 -2.37 6.29
C GLN A 147 9.43 -3.43 5.28
N ARG A 148 10.36 -3.99 4.54
CA ARG A 148 10.05 -5.09 3.61
C ARG A 148 9.47 -6.29 4.35
N SER A 149 10.07 -6.62 5.49
CA SER A 149 9.60 -7.73 6.31
C SER A 149 8.20 -7.47 6.83
N SER A 150 7.91 -6.24 7.27
CA SER A 150 6.59 -5.88 7.77
C SER A 150 5.53 -6.01 6.67
N VAL A 151 5.85 -5.56 5.47
CA VAL A 151 4.90 -5.64 4.35
C VAL A 151 4.68 -7.09 3.96
N ALA A 152 5.74 -7.89 3.86
CA ALA A 152 5.63 -9.30 3.51
C ALA A 152 4.81 -10.06 4.56
N LYS A 153 5.03 -9.75 5.83
CA LYS A 153 4.29 -10.38 6.91
C LYS A 153 2.79 -10.05 6.83
N PHE A 154 2.49 -8.78 6.58
CA PHE A 154 1.10 -8.35 6.42
C PHE A 154 0.41 -9.14 5.31
N LEU A 155 1.08 -9.28 4.18
CA LEU A 155 0.49 -10.00 3.04
C LEU A 155 0.35 -11.49 3.34
N THR A 156 1.33 -12.08 3.98
CA THR A 156 1.28 -13.49 4.32
C THR A 156 0.19 -13.79 5.34
N GLU A 157 0.05 -12.92 6.34
CA GLU A 157 -0.98 -13.08 7.35
C GLU A 157 -2.37 -12.89 6.75
N ALA A 158 -2.50 -11.95 5.82
CA ALA A 158 -3.77 -11.72 5.16
C ALA A 158 -4.17 -12.93 4.33
N ALA A 159 -3.21 -13.57 3.67
CA ALA A 159 -3.50 -14.76 2.87
C ALA A 159 -4.01 -15.90 3.75
N GLY A 160 -3.51 -15.98 4.97
CA GLY A 160 -3.96 -17.01 5.92
C GLY A 160 -5.16 -16.59 6.74
N GLY A 161 -5.55 -15.33 6.63
CA GLY A 161 -6.52 -14.76 7.57
C GLY A 161 -7.90 -15.36 7.54
N GLY A 162 -8.33 -15.84 6.41
CA GLY A 162 -9.64 -16.44 6.31
C GLY A 162 -9.59 -17.96 6.42
N SER A 163 -8.45 -18.51 6.71
CA SER A 163 -8.26 -19.96 6.72
C SER A 163 -8.09 -20.46 8.13
N THR A 164 -7.72 -21.73 8.24
CA THR A 164 -7.47 -22.33 9.53
C THR A 164 -6.04 -22.13 10.00
N THR A 165 -5.23 -21.43 9.23
CA THR A 165 -3.85 -21.16 9.64
C THR A 165 -3.84 -20.31 10.88
N THR A 166 -3.11 -20.74 11.89
CA THR A 166 -3.04 -19.98 13.13
C THR A 166 -1.90 -18.98 13.07
N LYS A 167 -1.93 -18.03 13.98
CA LYS A 167 -0.86 -17.06 14.07
C LYS A 167 0.46 -17.79 14.36
N GLN A 168 0.42 -18.82 15.18
CA GLN A 168 1.61 -19.56 15.50
C GLN A 168 2.22 -20.24 14.27
N ASP A 169 1.37 -20.73 13.37
CA ASP A 169 1.84 -21.34 12.14
C ASP A 169 2.57 -20.33 11.29
N ILE A 170 2.04 -19.11 11.22
CA ILE A 170 2.65 -18.05 10.45
C ILE A 170 3.96 -17.62 11.07
N ASP A 171 4.01 -17.49 12.39
CA ASP A 171 5.23 -17.09 13.08
C ASP A 171 6.31 -18.14 12.85
N THR A 172 5.96 -19.40 12.89
CA THR A 172 6.92 -20.48 12.65
C THR A 172 7.45 -20.39 11.22
N LEU A 173 6.59 -20.09 10.28
CA LEU A 173 6.99 -19.95 8.90
C LEU A 173 8.00 -18.82 8.73
N PHE A 174 7.76 -17.68 9.37
CA PHE A 174 8.67 -16.56 9.28
C PHE A 174 10.00 -16.88 9.95
N GLU A 175 10.00 -17.60 11.04
CA GLU A 175 11.23 -18.00 11.70
C GLU A 175 12.05 -18.88 10.77
N ALA A 176 11.40 -19.82 10.11
CA ALA A 176 12.08 -20.70 9.16
C ALA A 176 12.68 -19.90 8.02
N MET A 177 11.94 -18.88 7.53
CA MET A 177 12.43 -18.05 6.46
C MET A 177 13.65 -17.26 6.88
N ASP A 178 13.66 -16.76 8.11
CA ASP A 178 14.79 -15.97 8.59
C ASP A 178 16.03 -16.84 8.71
N GLU A 179 15.87 -18.01 9.27
CA GLU A 179 16.99 -18.91 9.45
C GLU A 179 17.54 -19.35 8.14
N GLU A 180 16.72 -19.48 7.14
CA GLU A 180 17.07 -19.94 5.94
C GLU A 180 17.65 -18.90 5.22
N GLY A 181 17.08 -17.83 5.39
CA GLY A 181 17.70 -16.73 4.88
C GLY A 181 19.02 -16.82 5.39
N ALA A 182 18.95 -17.43 6.35
CA ALA A 182 20.06 -17.93 6.73
C ALA A 182 19.95 -19.29 6.31
N LEU A 183 19.32 -19.74 5.97
CA LEU A 183 19.16 -20.74 5.58
C LEU A 183 18.47 -21.61 5.75
N LEU A 184 18.15 -21.99 5.78
CA LEU A 184 17.24 -22.77 5.79
C LEU A 184 17.33 -23.81 6.51
N GLU A 185 17.84 -23.88 7.08
CA GLU A 185 18.06 -24.71 7.72
C GLU A 185 17.22 -25.32 8.39
N LEU A 186 16.55 -25.41 8.38
CA LEU A 186 15.70 -25.98 9.08
C LEU A 186 15.23 -27.07 8.79
#